data_becca882b56af1f5256242fce15fa0b2
#
_entry.id   becca882b56af1f5256242fce15fa0b2
#
_cell.length_a   1.000
_cell.length_b   1.000
_cell.length_c   1.000
_cell.angle_alpha   90.00
_cell.angle_beta   90.00
_cell.angle_gamma   90.00
#
_symmetry.space_group_name_H-M   'P 1'
#
loop_
_entity.id
_entity.type
_entity.pdbx_description
1 polymer ?
#
loop_
_entity_poly.entity_id
_entity_poly.type
_entity_poly.pdbx_seq_one_letter_code
_entity_poly.pdbx_strand_id
1 'polypeptide(L)'
;MKRYLEIYVCDDQAPFVDKICQEIKRVLENVSDCQIQCFDNGDDLLEQCRRTVPDIVFLDIDMPGVDGFSVANVLQNEACRPRFAFVTSHDEDVFQALHYQPFWFVRKSHLEDLEIVLSRLLDQIEYDNRNGHYICRLRSEKRVLKIDLQNLTLVESSGHDIVLKYKNGSSITLRGKMADAEKQLEPYFVVRVQNGILVNCRYIARVTSRDITLLDGQQIAIGRKRVDAVKNQFQTYMRSF
;
A
#
# COMPACT_ATOMS: atom_id res chain seq x y z
N MET A 1 15.00 -3.27 7.76
CA MET A 1 14.90 -3.02 6.31
C MET A 1 14.34 -1.61 6.14
N LYS A 2 15.06 -0.67 5.50
CA LYS A 2 14.52 0.67 5.22
C LYS A 2 13.27 0.50 4.37
N ARG A 3 12.18 1.11 4.77
CA ARG A 3 10.92 1.08 4.04
C ARG A 3 10.90 2.17 2.99
N TYR A 4 10.36 1.87 1.83
CA TYR A 4 10.13 2.85 0.78
C TYR A 4 8.70 3.40 0.90
N LEU A 5 8.57 4.70 1.11
CA LEU A 5 7.29 5.41 1.19
C LEU A 5 7.02 6.16 -0.11
N GLU A 6 5.79 6.13 -0.57
CA GLU A 6 5.32 6.96 -1.66
C GLU A 6 4.37 8.02 -1.11
N ILE A 7 4.77 9.27 -1.26
CA ILE A 7 4.12 10.43 -0.66
C ILE A 7 3.73 11.38 -1.78
N TYR A 8 2.47 11.81 -1.80
CA TYR A 8 2.00 12.82 -2.72
C TYR A 8 1.72 14.12 -1.97
N VAL A 9 2.06 15.23 -2.59
CA VAL A 9 1.81 16.59 -2.09
C VAL A 9 1.03 17.33 -3.16
N CYS A 10 -0.13 17.87 -2.82
CA CYS A 10 -0.99 18.61 -3.74
C CYS A 10 -1.35 19.96 -3.14
N ASP A 11 -0.87 21.03 -3.77
CA ASP A 11 -1.06 22.43 -3.37
C ASP A 11 -0.76 23.30 -4.59
N ASP A 12 -1.62 24.26 -4.92
CA ASP A 12 -1.44 25.17 -6.06
C ASP A 12 -0.36 26.23 -5.84
N GLN A 13 0.14 26.36 -4.61
CA GLN A 13 1.15 27.33 -4.22
C GLN A 13 2.53 26.68 -4.09
N ALA A 14 3.33 26.73 -5.15
CA ALA A 14 4.68 26.15 -5.20
C ALA A 14 5.56 26.41 -3.95
N PRO A 15 5.57 27.61 -3.32
CA PRO A 15 6.35 27.84 -2.10
C PRO A 15 5.95 26.96 -0.91
N PHE A 16 4.67 26.56 -0.80
CA PHE A 16 4.23 25.63 0.23
C PHE A 16 4.59 24.20 -0.12
N VAL A 17 4.44 23.80 -1.38
CA VAL A 17 4.92 22.49 -1.86
C VAL A 17 6.38 22.27 -1.51
N ASP A 18 7.24 23.26 -1.78
CA ASP A 18 8.67 23.19 -1.48
C ASP A 18 8.94 23.02 0.03
N LYS A 19 8.25 23.80 0.88
CA LYS A 19 8.39 23.72 2.34
C LYS A 19 7.94 22.35 2.87
N ILE A 20 6.78 21.87 2.42
CA ILE A 20 6.25 20.54 2.81
C ILE A 20 7.25 19.44 2.41
N CYS A 21 7.76 19.49 1.17
CA CYS A 21 8.74 18.53 0.68
C CYS A 21 10.07 18.57 1.45
N GLN A 22 10.54 19.74 1.84
CA GLN A 22 11.74 19.90 2.66
C GLN A 22 11.53 19.28 4.04
N GLU A 23 10.40 19.56 4.68
CA GLU A 23 10.09 19.03 6.01
C GLU A 23 9.93 17.51 5.99
N ILE A 24 9.24 16.97 5.00
CA ILE A 24 9.13 15.50 4.81
C ILE A 24 10.51 14.86 4.67
N LYS A 25 11.38 15.43 3.83
CA LYS A 25 12.74 14.90 3.63
C LYS A 25 13.55 14.96 4.92
N ARG A 26 13.49 16.08 5.67
CA ARG A 26 14.16 16.25 6.96
C ARG A 26 13.76 15.17 7.95
N VAL A 27 12.46 14.93 8.09
CA VAL A 27 11.93 13.94 9.06
C VAL A 27 12.30 12.51 8.66
N LEU A 28 12.30 12.20 7.37
CA LEU A 28 12.50 10.83 6.88
C LEU A 28 13.96 10.49 6.56
N GLU A 29 14.90 11.43 6.63
CA GLU A 29 16.29 11.29 6.17
C GLU A 29 16.98 10.00 6.69
N ASN A 30 16.77 9.67 7.96
CA ASN A 30 17.41 8.53 8.62
C ASN A 30 16.46 7.35 8.89
N VAL A 31 15.19 7.47 8.52
CA VAL A 31 14.13 6.53 8.92
C VAL A 31 13.67 5.66 7.76
N SER A 32 13.44 6.26 6.60
CA SER A 32 12.86 5.59 5.45
C SER A 32 13.35 6.20 4.15
N ASP A 33 13.44 5.39 3.09
CA ASP A 33 13.54 5.92 1.74
C ASP A 33 12.15 6.39 1.30
N CYS A 34 12.04 7.56 0.66
CA CYS A 34 10.76 8.05 0.17
C CYS A 34 10.87 8.58 -1.26
N GLN A 35 9.77 8.45 -1.99
CA GLN A 35 9.53 9.17 -3.24
C GLN A 35 8.40 10.17 -3.00
N ILE A 36 8.66 11.43 -3.30
CA ILE A 36 7.67 12.49 -3.20
C ILE A 36 7.30 12.89 -4.63
N GLN A 37 5.99 12.92 -4.92
CA GLN A 37 5.44 13.48 -6.15
C GLN A 37 4.58 14.68 -5.80
N CYS A 38 4.72 15.77 -6.57
CA CYS A 38 4.02 17.01 -6.31
C CYS A 38 3.02 17.28 -7.44
N PHE A 39 1.88 17.85 -7.08
CA PHE A 39 0.78 18.21 -7.96
C PHE A 39 0.33 19.63 -7.60
N ASP A 40 -0.05 20.40 -8.60
CA ASP A 40 -0.58 21.76 -8.47
C ASP A 40 -2.10 21.85 -8.64
N ASN A 41 -2.74 20.68 -8.87
CA ASN A 41 -4.20 20.58 -9.02
C ASN A 41 -4.71 19.20 -8.63
N GLY A 42 -6.01 19.12 -8.28
CA GLY A 42 -6.65 17.89 -7.82
C GLY A 42 -6.86 16.85 -8.92
N ASP A 43 -7.06 17.26 -10.18
CA ASP A 43 -7.32 16.33 -11.30
C ASP A 43 -6.10 15.45 -11.59
N ASP A 44 -4.91 16.05 -11.71
CA ASP A 44 -3.66 15.33 -11.95
C ASP A 44 -3.31 14.40 -10.78
N LEU A 45 -3.53 14.87 -9.54
CA LEU A 45 -3.39 14.03 -8.36
C LEU A 45 -4.30 12.80 -8.44
N LEU A 46 -5.58 12.97 -8.74
CA LEU A 46 -6.54 11.86 -8.83
C LEU A 46 -6.18 10.91 -9.97
N GLU A 47 -5.75 11.43 -11.13
CA GLU A 47 -5.28 10.58 -12.24
C GLU A 47 -4.08 9.74 -11.82
N GLN A 48 -3.12 10.34 -11.10
CA GLN A 48 -1.96 9.60 -10.60
C GLN A 48 -2.33 8.59 -9.51
N CYS A 49 -3.27 8.90 -8.61
CA CYS A 49 -3.75 7.96 -7.60
C CYS A 49 -4.41 6.71 -8.21
N ARG A 50 -5.06 6.83 -9.37
CA ARG A 50 -5.60 5.68 -10.12
C ARG A 50 -4.50 4.78 -10.69
N ARG A 51 -3.31 5.33 -10.99
CA ARG A 51 -2.16 4.57 -11.49
C ARG A 51 -1.34 3.97 -10.37
N THR A 52 -1.13 4.74 -9.30
CA THR A 52 -0.32 4.34 -8.16
C THR A 52 -0.93 4.93 -6.88
N VAL A 53 -1.28 4.07 -5.93
CA VAL A 53 -1.84 4.50 -4.64
C VAL A 53 -0.71 4.85 -3.67
N PRO A 54 -0.58 6.12 -3.23
CA PRO A 54 0.47 6.51 -2.27
C PRO A 54 0.18 5.97 -0.87
N ASP A 55 1.19 6.05 0.02
CA ASP A 55 1.00 5.75 1.45
C ASP A 55 0.25 6.87 2.17
N ILE A 56 0.53 8.12 1.77
CA ILE A 56 -0.17 9.32 2.25
C ILE A 56 -0.20 10.39 1.17
N VAL A 57 -1.28 11.17 1.17
CA VAL A 57 -1.43 12.41 0.40
C VAL A 57 -1.47 13.58 1.38
N PHE A 58 -0.60 14.57 1.21
CA PHE A 58 -0.72 15.88 1.83
C PHE A 58 -1.48 16.77 0.85
N LEU A 59 -2.62 17.30 1.27
CA LEU A 59 -3.63 17.88 0.39
C LEU A 59 -4.06 19.25 0.89
N ASP A 60 -3.84 20.28 0.09
CA ASP A 60 -4.44 21.57 0.35
C ASP A 60 -5.96 21.55 0.11
N ILE A 61 -6.69 22.35 0.82
CA ILE A 61 -8.14 22.47 0.69
C ILE A 61 -8.48 23.45 -0.44
N ASP A 62 -7.86 24.63 -0.42
CA ASP A 62 -8.20 25.70 -1.35
C ASP A 62 -7.33 25.67 -2.60
N MET A 63 -7.78 24.92 -3.60
CA MET A 63 -7.14 24.83 -4.90
C MET A 63 -8.12 25.22 -6.01
N PRO A 64 -7.64 25.88 -7.09
CA PRO A 64 -8.47 26.15 -8.26
C PRO A 64 -8.97 24.86 -8.93
N GLY A 65 -10.21 24.88 -9.38
CA GLY A 65 -10.83 23.73 -10.07
C GLY A 65 -11.36 22.70 -9.09
N VAL A 66 -10.72 21.54 -8.98
CA VAL A 66 -11.11 20.48 -8.03
C VAL A 66 -10.45 20.76 -6.68
N ASP A 67 -11.25 21.20 -5.70
CA ASP A 67 -10.79 21.51 -4.36
C ASP A 67 -10.39 20.26 -3.54
N GLY A 68 -9.70 20.48 -2.43
CA GLY A 68 -9.21 19.38 -1.59
C GLY A 68 -10.32 18.53 -0.97
N PHE A 69 -11.50 19.09 -0.71
CA PHE A 69 -12.63 18.30 -0.21
C PHE A 69 -13.21 17.38 -1.27
N SER A 70 -13.31 17.86 -2.50
CA SER A 70 -13.71 17.03 -3.65
C SER A 70 -12.74 15.90 -3.91
N VAL A 71 -11.44 16.17 -3.84
CA VAL A 71 -10.38 15.15 -3.93
C VAL A 71 -10.53 14.13 -2.80
N ALA A 72 -10.66 14.57 -1.54
CA ALA A 72 -10.80 13.70 -0.39
C ALA A 72 -12.04 12.78 -0.51
N ASN A 73 -13.16 13.30 -1.02
CA ASN A 73 -14.36 12.52 -1.26
C ASN A 73 -14.12 11.40 -2.28
N VAL A 74 -13.39 11.66 -3.35
CA VAL A 74 -13.02 10.63 -4.34
C VAL A 74 -12.10 9.59 -3.70
N LEU A 75 -11.03 10.02 -3.01
CA LEU A 75 -10.06 9.13 -2.37
C LEU A 75 -10.70 8.20 -1.34
N GLN A 76 -11.72 8.66 -0.60
CA GLN A 76 -12.43 7.82 0.37
C GLN A 76 -13.26 6.70 -0.28
N ASN A 77 -13.79 6.94 -1.46
CA ASN A 77 -14.68 6.01 -2.15
C ASN A 77 -13.93 5.02 -3.06
N GLU A 78 -12.63 5.18 -3.23
CA GLU A 78 -11.82 4.25 -3.99
C GLU A 78 -11.53 2.95 -3.21
N ALA A 79 -11.43 1.82 -3.92
CA ALA A 79 -11.18 0.51 -3.31
C ALA A 79 -9.85 0.43 -2.56
N CYS A 80 -8.88 1.25 -2.95
CA CYS A 80 -7.57 1.36 -2.33
C CYS A 80 -7.42 2.77 -1.76
N ARG A 81 -7.98 3.01 -0.59
CA ARG A 81 -7.98 4.32 0.08
C ARG A 81 -6.56 4.71 0.51
N PRO A 82 -5.89 5.68 -0.12
CA PRO A 82 -4.69 6.25 0.46
C PRO A 82 -5.06 7.00 1.74
N ARG A 83 -4.15 7.04 2.71
CA ARG A 83 -4.29 8.01 3.81
C ARG A 83 -4.08 9.40 3.24
N PHE A 84 -4.81 10.38 3.74
CA PHE A 84 -4.57 11.77 3.40
C PHE A 84 -4.58 12.64 4.65
N ALA A 85 -3.78 13.69 4.64
CA ALA A 85 -3.75 14.73 5.64
C ALA A 85 -4.01 16.06 4.94
N PHE A 86 -4.95 16.85 5.46
CA PHE A 86 -5.13 18.21 4.97
C PHE A 86 -4.00 19.11 5.46
N VAL A 87 -3.52 19.99 4.57
CA VAL A 87 -2.53 21.03 4.89
C VAL A 87 -3.08 22.36 4.39
N THR A 88 -3.62 23.19 5.26
CA THR A 88 -4.33 24.41 4.86
C THR A 88 -3.96 25.60 5.73
N SER A 89 -4.25 26.79 5.21
CA SER A 89 -4.16 28.06 5.96
C SER A 89 -5.41 28.41 6.74
N HIS A 90 -6.53 27.70 6.52
CA HIS A 90 -7.85 28.01 7.04
C HIS A 90 -8.22 27.10 8.22
N ASP A 91 -8.22 27.67 9.43
CA ASP A 91 -8.56 26.92 10.65
C ASP A 91 -10.04 26.58 10.75
N GLU A 92 -10.91 27.37 10.12
CA GLU A 92 -12.37 27.16 10.07
C GLU A 92 -12.75 25.88 9.33
N ASP A 93 -11.93 25.39 8.43
CA ASP A 93 -12.19 24.20 7.64
C ASP A 93 -12.02 22.88 8.41
N VAL A 94 -11.42 22.94 9.61
CA VAL A 94 -11.18 21.74 10.44
C VAL A 94 -12.47 20.95 10.68
N PHE A 95 -13.58 21.61 11.01
CA PHE A 95 -14.84 20.92 11.28
C PHE A 95 -15.43 20.25 10.03
N GLN A 96 -15.31 20.90 8.88
CA GLN A 96 -15.73 20.32 7.61
C GLN A 96 -14.79 19.17 7.21
N ALA A 97 -13.50 19.33 7.41
CA ALA A 97 -12.49 18.32 7.13
C ALA A 97 -12.76 17.00 7.88
N LEU A 98 -13.27 17.03 9.10
CA LEU A 98 -13.58 15.84 9.90
C LEU A 98 -14.59 14.90 9.22
N HIS A 99 -15.51 15.41 8.39
CA HIS A 99 -16.46 14.58 7.65
C HIS A 99 -15.77 13.62 6.68
N TYR A 100 -14.57 13.99 6.22
CA TYR A 100 -13.77 13.18 5.31
C TYR A 100 -12.82 12.22 6.03
N GLN A 101 -12.85 12.16 7.36
CA GLN A 101 -12.01 11.26 8.17
C GLN A 101 -10.54 11.30 7.73
N PRO A 102 -9.87 12.46 7.66
CA PRO A 102 -8.48 12.56 7.29
C PRO A 102 -7.62 11.79 8.31
N PHE A 103 -6.46 11.32 7.88
CA PHE A 103 -5.46 10.77 8.78
C PHE A 103 -4.98 11.84 9.78
N TRP A 104 -4.83 13.08 9.29
CA TRP A 104 -4.43 14.24 10.08
C TRP A 104 -4.87 15.56 9.45
N PHE A 105 -4.70 16.64 10.22
CA PHE A 105 -4.87 18.02 9.77
C PHE A 105 -3.63 18.82 10.20
N VAL A 106 -3.00 19.52 9.25
CA VAL A 106 -1.81 20.36 9.46
C VAL A 106 -2.11 21.78 9.03
N ARG A 107 -1.70 22.76 9.83
CA ARG A 107 -1.77 24.16 9.46
C ARG A 107 -0.54 24.57 8.65
N LYS A 108 -0.73 25.33 7.57
CA LYS A 108 0.41 25.87 6.79
C LYS A 108 1.31 26.78 7.63
N SER A 109 0.79 27.36 8.73
CA SER A 109 1.57 28.14 9.71
C SER A 109 2.41 27.29 10.67
N HIS A 110 2.17 25.95 10.75
CA HIS A 110 2.80 25.00 11.69
C HIS A 110 3.20 23.73 10.95
N LEU A 111 4.05 23.87 9.93
CA LEU A 111 4.51 22.73 9.13
C LEU A 111 5.41 21.76 9.93
N GLU A 112 5.94 22.17 11.06
CA GLU A 112 6.63 21.31 12.03
C GLU A 112 5.75 20.16 12.52
N ASP A 113 4.42 20.31 12.52
CA ASP A 113 3.49 19.23 12.85
C ASP A 113 3.53 18.06 11.87
N LEU A 114 4.12 18.23 10.68
CA LEU A 114 4.38 17.12 9.74
C LEU A 114 5.24 16.01 10.36
N GLU A 115 6.13 16.35 11.30
CA GLU A 115 6.92 15.37 12.05
C GLU A 115 5.99 14.41 12.84
N ILE A 116 4.96 14.95 13.49
CA ILE A 116 3.97 14.16 14.24
C ILE A 116 3.18 13.27 13.28
N VAL A 117 2.76 13.82 12.13
CA VAL A 117 1.99 13.08 11.11
C VAL A 117 2.80 11.92 10.56
N LEU A 118 4.06 12.16 10.18
CA LEU A 118 4.94 11.14 9.63
C LEU A 118 5.31 10.08 10.65
N SER A 119 5.59 10.47 11.91
CA SER A 119 5.83 9.52 13.00
C SER A 119 4.64 8.59 13.20
N ARG A 120 3.43 9.14 13.32
CA ARG A 120 2.21 8.35 13.46
C ARG A 120 1.92 7.47 12.24
N LEU A 121 2.24 7.96 11.04
CA LEU A 121 2.13 7.16 9.82
C LEU A 121 3.04 5.93 9.90
N LEU A 122 4.29 6.12 10.30
CA LEU A 122 5.26 5.03 10.46
C LEU A 122 4.81 4.03 11.54
N ASP A 123 4.35 4.52 12.69
CA ASP A 123 3.83 3.68 13.77
C ASP A 123 2.61 2.86 13.32
N GLN A 124 1.66 3.49 12.60
CA GLN A 124 0.49 2.80 12.09
C GLN A 124 0.85 1.74 11.06
N ILE A 125 1.81 2.03 10.21
CA ILE A 125 2.36 1.10 9.24
C ILE A 125 3.03 -0.08 9.94
N GLU A 126 3.79 0.18 11.02
CA GLU A 126 4.42 -0.88 11.80
C GLU A 126 3.39 -1.71 12.57
N TYR A 127 2.38 -1.06 13.15
CA TYR A 127 1.25 -1.73 13.79
C TYR A 127 0.50 -2.63 12.81
N ASP A 128 0.19 -2.14 11.61
CA ASP A 128 -0.47 -2.92 10.56
C ASP A 128 0.39 -4.14 10.17
N ASN A 129 1.69 -3.96 10.07
CA ASN A 129 2.63 -5.04 9.81
C ASN A 129 2.65 -6.09 10.94
N ARG A 130 2.74 -5.67 12.21
CA ARG A 130 2.74 -6.58 13.36
C ARG A 130 1.43 -7.35 13.49
N ASN A 131 0.31 -6.73 13.17
CA ASN A 131 -1.00 -7.36 13.22
C ASN A 131 -1.38 -8.10 11.92
N GLY A 132 -0.43 -8.24 10.99
CA GLY A 132 -0.63 -8.95 9.73
C GLY A 132 -1.48 -8.21 8.70
N HIS A 133 -1.69 -6.91 8.88
CA HIS A 133 -2.29 -6.03 7.88
C HIS A 133 -1.22 -5.57 6.89
N TYR A 134 -0.58 -6.53 6.22
CA TYR A 134 0.42 -6.19 5.22
C TYR A 134 -0.26 -5.61 3.98
N ILE A 135 0.11 -4.38 3.64
CA ILE A 135 -0.21 -3.80 2.35
C ILE A 135 1.10 -3.74 1.57
N CYS A 136 1.19 -4.47 0.48
CA CYS A 136 2.30 -4.35 -0.45
C CYS A 136 1.87 -3.68 -1.75
N ARG A 137 2.84 -3.15 -2.48
CA ARG A 137 2.63 -2.64 -3.83
C ARG A 137 3.06 -3.70 -4.82
N LEU A 138 2.12 -4.17 -5.62
CA LEU A 138 2.42 -5.06 -6.73
C LEU A 138 2.48 -4.24 -8.02
N ARG A 139 3.67 -4.16 -8.62
CA ARG A 139 3.89 -3.49 -9.91
C ARG A 139 3.63 -4.46 -11.05
N SER A 140 2.77 -4.08 -11.95
CA SER A 140 2.58 -4.73 -13.25
C SER A 140 3.09 -3.81 -14.37
N GLU A 141 3.07 -4.29 -15.63
CA GLU A 141 3.55 -3.52 -16.79
C GLU A 141 2.88 -2.13 -16.95
N LYS A 142 1.65 -1.96 -16.46
CA LYS A 142 0.85 -0.74 -16.66
C LYS A 142 0.27 -0.13 -15.37
N ARG A 143 0.37 -0.82 -14.24
CA ARG A 143 -0.29 -0.40 -12.99
C ARG A 143 0.55 -0.76 -11.77
N VAL A 144 0.42 0.05 -10.75
CA VAL A 144 0.88 -0.29 -9.40
C VAL A 144 -0.36 -0.43 -8.53
N LEU A 145 -0.55 -1.61 -7.96
CA LEU A 145 -1.68 -1.88 -7.08
C LEU A 145 -1.20 -2.04 -5.64
N LYS A 146 -1.99 -1.51 -4.76
CA LYS A 146 -1.89 -1.76 -3.32
C LYS A 146 -2.63 -3.07 -3.01
N ILE A 147 -1.91 -4.04 -2.48
CA ILE A 147 -2.45 -5.39 -2.20
C ILE A 147 -2.65 -5.54 -0.71
N ASP A 148 -3.87 -5.82 -0.30
CA ASP A 148 -4.18 -6.25 1.07
C ASP A 148 -3.75 -7.72 1.23
N LEU A 149 -2.58 -7.91 1.82
CA LEU A 149 -2.02 -9.25 2.06
C LEU A 149 -2.74 -9.99 3.19
N GLN A 150 -3.50 -9.31 4.04
CA GLN A 150 -4.30 -9.97 5.06
C GLN A 150 -5.40 -10.84 4.43
N ASN A 151 -5.98 -10.37 3.35
CA ASN A 151 -7.07 -11.04 2.65
C ASN A 151 -6.64 -11.76 1.36
N LEU A 152 -5.42 -11.53 0.87
CA LEU A 152 -4.87 -12.25 -0.28
C LEU A 152 -4.60 -13.71 0.11
N THR A 153 -5.25 -14.67 -0.55
CA THR A 153 -5.07 -16.10 -0.31
C THR A 153 -4.02 -16.71 -1.22
N LEU A 154 -4.15 -16.47 -2.52
CA LEU A 154 -3.22 -17.00 -3.53
C LEU A 154 -3.19 -16.14 -4.79
N VAL A 155 -2.18 -16.36 -5.61
CA VAL A 155 -2.03 -15.74 -6.94
C VAL A 155 -1.87 -16.85 -7.96
N GLU A 156 -2.64 -16.81 -9.03
CA GLU A 156 -2.60 -17.77 -10.13
C GLU A 156 -2.19 -17.11 -11.44
N SER A 157 -1.51 -17.87 -12.31
CA SER A 157 -1.26 -17.44 -13.67
C SER A 157 -2.46 -17.77 -14.57
N SER A 158 -2.83 -16.83 -15.44
CA SER A 158 -3.85 -17.01 -16.45
C SER A 158 -3.36 -16.43 -17.78
N GLY A 159 -2.75 -17.25 -18.60
CA GLY A 159 -2.11 -16.79 -19.85
C GLY A 159 -0.96 -15.81 -19.58
N HIS A 160 -1.13 -14.58 -20.01
CA HIS A 160 -0.18 -13.48 -19.78
C HIS A 160 -0.51 -12.62 -18.54
N ASP A 161 -1.51 -13.03 -17.78
CA ASP A 161 -2.00 -12.29 -16.63
C ASP A 161 -1.75 -13.09 -15.34
N ILE A 162 -1.76 -12.37 -14.22
CA ILE A 162 -1.84 -12.94 -12.88
C ILE A 162 -3.17 -12.58 -12.26
N VAL A 163 -3.77 -13.51 -11.54
CA VAL A 163 -5.05 -13.36 -10.86
C VAL A 163 -4.80 -13.46 -9.35
N LEU A 164 -4.99 -12.37 -8.65
CA LEU A 164 -4.96 -12.33 -7.19
C LEU A 164 -6.33 -12.75 -6.66
N LYS A 165 -6.36 -13.76 -5.80
CA LYS A 165 -7.60 -14.27 -5.17
C LYS A 165 -7.63 -13.92 -3.70
N TYR A 166 -8.78 -13.45 -3.23
CA TYR A 166 -8.98 -12.98 -1.87
C TYR A 166 -9.95 -13.88 -1.10
N LYS A 167 -9.82 -13.88 0.23
CA LYS A 167 -10.65 -14.68 1.16
C LYS A 167 -12.15 -14.48 0.98
N ASN A 168 -12.57 -13.28 0.58
CA ASN A 168 -13.99 -12.96 0.34
C ASN A 168 -14.51 -13.45 -1.02
N GLY A 169 -13.71 -14.22 -1.78
CA GLY A 169 -14.06 -14.71 -3.11
C GLY A 169 -13.83 -13.70 -4.23
N SER A 170 -13.44 -12.46 -3.93
CA SER A 170 -13.10 -11.49 -4.98
C SER A 170 -11.77 -11.82 -5.64
N SER A 171 -11.55 -11.30 -6.85
CA SER A 171 -10.29 -11.44 -7.56
C SER A 171 -9.93 -10.17 -8.32
N ILE A 172 -8.63 -9.95 -8.50
CA ILE A 172 -8.09 -8.86 -9.32
C ILE A 172 -7.15 -9.47 -10.36
N THR A 173 -7.38 -9.14 -11.62
CA THR A 173 -6.53 -9.58 -12.73
C THR A 173 -5.59 -8.47 -13.16
N LEU A 174 -4.30 -8.80 -13.28
CA LEU A 174 -3.24 -7.88 -13.69
C LEU A 174 -2.41 -8.48 -14.82
N ARG A 175 -2.05 -7.65 -15.79
CA ARG A 175 -1.03 -8.00 -16.77
C ARG A 175 0.32 -8.11 -16.07
N GLY A 176 0.99 -9.26 -16.15
CA GLY A 176 2.28 -9.44 -15.50
C GLY A 176 2.80 -10.86 -15.51
N LYS A 177 4.08 -11.02 -15.15
CA LYS A 177 4.71 -12.32 -15.06
C LYS A 177 4.71 -12.84 -13.63
N MET A 178 4.47 -14.14 -13.48
CA MET A 178 4.47 -14.80 -12.18
C MET A 178 5.82 -14.66 -11.43
N ALA A 179 6.93 -14.62 -12.16
CA ALA A 179 8.25 -14.44 -11.56
C ALA A 179 8.42 -13.04 -10.92
N ASP A 180 7.85 -12.01 -11.52
CA ASP A 180 7.91 -10.65 -11.00
C ASP A 180 7.00 -10.52 -9.76
N ALA A 181 5.83 -11.16 -9.78
CA ALA A 181 4.94 -11.23 -8.62
C ALA A 181 5.60 -12.02 -7.47
N GLU A 182 6.25 -13.16 -7.75
CA GLU A 182 7.01 -13.94 -6.77
C GLU A 182 8.04 -13.05 -6.07
N LYS A 183 8.91 -12.38 -6.83
CA LYS A 183 9.96 -11.51 -6.29
C LYS A 183 9.41 -10.37 -5.41
N GLN A 184 8.26 -9.80 -5.78
CA GLN A 184 7.66 -8.69 -5.05
C GLN A 184 6.90 -9.14 -3.80
N LEU A 185 6.32 -10.35 -3.81
CA LEU A 185 5.49 -10.88 -2.73
C LEU A 185 6.24 -11.80 -1.75
N GLU A 186 7.40 -12.34 -2.13
CA GLU A 186 8.23 -13.21 -1.28
C GLU A 186 8.57 -12.59 0.09
N PRO A 187 8.93 -11.29 0.20
CA PRO A 187 9.23 -10.66 1.48
C PRO A 187 8.04 -10.66 2.46
N TYR A 188 6.84 -10.89 1.96
CA TYR A 188 5.59 -10.91 2.72
C TYR A 188 5.05 -12.32 2.95
N PHE A 189 5.91 -13.33 2.88
CA PHE A 189 5.55 -14.72 3.07
C PHE A 189 4.51 -15.26 2.08
N VAL A 190 4.54 -14.78 0.85
CA VAL A 190 3.81 -15.36 -0.27
C VAL A 190 4.78 -16.23 -1.06
N VAL A 191 4.61 -17.54 -0.99
CA VAL A 191 5.55 -18.53 -1.49
C VAL A 191 5.04 -19.20 -2.77
N ARG A 192 5.94 -19.44 -3.71
CA ARG A 192 5.60 -20.13 -4.96
C ARG A 192 5.56 -21.64 -4.76
N VAL A 193 4.37 -22.23 -4.87
CA VAL A 193 4.15 -23.68 -4.72
C VAL A 193 4.22 -24.44 -6.04
N GLN A 194 3.82 -23.80 -7.14
CA GLN A 194 3.87 -24.33 -8.50
C GLN A 194 4.31 -23.23 -9.49
N ASN A 195 4.57 -23.61 -10.75
CA ASN A 195 4.95 -22.64 -11.79
C ASN A 195 3.91 -21.52 -11.98
N GLY A 196 2.65 -21.82 -11.79
CA GLY A 196 1.56 -20.87 -11.95
C GLY A 196 0.83 -20.50 -10.65
N ILE A 197 1.36 -20.85 -9.47
CA ILE A 197 0.64 -20.61 -8.20
C ILE A 197 1.60 -20.11 -7.13
N LEU A 198 1.27 -18.94 -6.55
CA LEU A 198 1.83 -18.44 -5.29
C LEU A 198 0.75 -18.56 -4.21
N VAL A 199 1.15 -18.86 -2.98
CA VAL A 199 0.24 -19.01 -1.83
C VAL A 199 0.76 -18.17 -0.66
N ASN A 200 -0.12 -17.45 -0.02
CA ASN A 200 0.19 -16.72 1.20
C ASN A 200 0.27 -17.70 2.38
N CYS A 201 1.43 -17.77 3.04
CA CYS A 201 1.69 -18.67 4.17
C CYS A 201 0.65 -18.52 5.29
N ARG A 202 0.06 -17.34 5.47
CA ARG A 202 -1.04 -17.07 6.41
C ARG A 202 -2.23 -18.03 6.24
N TYR A 203 -2.47 -18.49 5.03
CA TYR A 203 -3.59 -19.37 4.70
C TYR A 203 -3.22 -20.84 4.61
N ILE A 204 -1.96 -21.19 4.87
CA ILE A 204 -1.51 -22.58 4.88
C ILE A 204 -1.78 -23.19 6.26
N ALA A 205 -2.60 -24.23 6.31
CA ALA A 205 -2.86 -25.01 7.52
C ALA A 205 -1.79 -26.09 7.73
N ARG A 206 -1.29 -26.69 6.64
CA ARG A 206 -0.31 -27.79 6.70
C ARG A 206 0.56 -27.83 5.44
N VAL A 207 1.83 -28.19 5.63
CA VAL A 207 2.78 -28.45 4.55
C VAL A 207 3.29 -29.87 4.65
N THR A 208 3.22 -30.64 3.56
CA THR A 208 3.81 -31.96 3.44
C THR A 208 5.00 -31.96 2.45
N SER A 209 5.53 -33.12 2.11
CA SER A 209 6.52 -33.25 1.03
C SER A 209 5.91 -33.23 -0.37
N ARG A 210 4.59 -33.25 -0.50
CA ARG A 210 3.88 -33.34 -1.80
C ARG A 210 2.91 -32.23 -2.04
N ASP A 211 2.29 -31.71 -1.00
CA ASP A 211 1.21 -30.73 -1.06
C ASP A 211 1.20 -29.77 0.12
N ILE A 212 0.43 -28.72 -0.03
CA ILE A 212 -0.04 -27.87 1.07
C ILE A 212 -1.56 -28.04 1.21
N THR A 213 -2.06 -27.88 2.42
CA THR A 213 -3.49 -27.77 2.72
C THR A 213 -3.76 -26.35 3.20
N LEU A 214 -4.71 -25.65 2.60
CA LEU A 214 -5.14 -24.33 3.02
C LEU A 214 -6.12 -24.42 4.20
N LEU A 215 -6.37 -23.29 4.86
CA LEU A 215 -7.31 -23.19 5.98
C LEU A 215 -8.76 -23.52 5.61
N ASP A 216 -9.14 -23.38 4.33
CA ASP A 216 -10.45 -23.77 3.79
C ASP A 216 -10.54 -25.24 3.37
N GLY A 217 -9.45 -26.01 3.56
CA GLY A 217 -9.36 -27.42 3.20
C GLY A 217 -8.87 -27.68 1.77
N GLN A 218 -8.69 -26.68 0.92
CA GLN A 218 -8.15 -26.85 -0.43
C GLN A 218 -6.75 -27.44 -0.36
N GLN A 219 -6.46 -28.46 -1.18
CA GLN A 219 -5.13 -29.05 -1.32
C GLN A 219 -4.48 -28.60 -2.63
N ILE A 220 -3.23 -28.16 -2.55
CA ILE A 220 -2.44 -27.70 -3.70
C ILE A 220 -1.13 -28.48 -3.70
N ALA A 221 -0.85 -29.21 -4.79
CA ALA A 221 0.39 -29.95 -4.93
C ALA A 221 1.60 -29.01 -5.00
N ILE A 222 2.72 -29.40 -4.39
CA ILE A 222 3.97 -28.66 -4.47
C ILE A 222 4.82 -29.19 -5.63
N GLY A 223 5.35 -28.31 -6.45
CA GLY A 223 6.33 -28.66 -7.49
C GLY A 223 7.59 -29.27 -6.85
N ARG A 224 8.09 -30.42 -7.39
CA ARG A 224 9.21 -31.17 -6.80
C ARG A 224 10.42 -30.31 -6.38
N LYS A 225 10.79 -29.33 -7.19
CA LYS A 225 11.94 -28.43 -6.96
C LYS A 225 11.64 -27.29 -5.94
N ARG A 226 10.40 -27.19 -5.43
CA ARG A 226 9.94 -26.10 -4.56
C ARG A 226 9.67 -26.54 -3.13
N VAL A 227 9.72 -27.82 -2.83
CA VAL A 227 9.36 -28.39 -1.53
C VAL A 227 10.14 -27.74 -0.39
N ASP A 228 11.47 -27.64 -0.53
CA ASP A 228 12.32 -27.08 0.52
C ASP A 228 12.09 -25.57 0.70
N ALA A 229 11.93 -24.84 -0.40
CA ALA A 229 11.62 -23.41 -0.34
C ALA A 229 10.27 -23.14 0.37
N VAL A 230 9.23 -23.91 0.04
CA VAL A 230 7.91 -23.81 0.68
C VAL A 230 7.99 -24.13 2.17
N LYS A 231 8.67 -25.20 2.55
CA LYS A 231 8.84 -25.58 3.96
C LYS A 231 9.61 -24.51 4.74
N ASN A 232 10.71 -24.03 4.19
CA ASN A 232 11.54 -23.00 4.85
C ASN A 232 10.76 -21.70 5.04
N GLN A 233 10.07 -21.22 4.00
CA GLN A 233 9.28 -20.00 4.06
C GLN A 233 8.15 -20.12 5.07
N PHE A 234 7.44 -21.25 5.08
CA PHE A 234 6.38 -21.51 6.04
C PHE A 234 6.90 -21.61 7.48
N GLN A 235 8.04 -22.27 7.70
CA GLN A 235 8.66 -22.32 9.03
C GLN A 235 9.11 -20.95 9.51
N THR A 236 9.68 -20.13 8.62
CA THR A 236 10.06 -18.75 8.93
C THR A 236 8.85 -17.92 9.28
N TYR A 237 7.76 -18.07 8.53
CA TYR A 237 6.47 -17.44 8.84
C TYR A 237 5.99 -17.83 10.23
N MET A 238 5.97 -19.12 10.58
CA MET A 238 5.51 -19.62 11.88
C MET A 238 6.37 -19.15 13.07
N ARG A 239 7.64 -18.81 12.83
CA ARG A 239 8.54 -18.27 13.85
C ARG A 239 8.44 -16.76 14.03
N SER A 240 7.77 -16.05 13.12
CA SER A 240 7.60 -14.60 13.17
C SER A 240 6.42 -14.16 14.05
N PHE A 241 5.70 -15.11 14.63
CA PHE A 241 4.63 -14.93 15.61
C PHE A 241 4.94 -15.73 16.88
#